data_084c5bd89c8b39a579fe1504c98fc9cb
#
_entry.id   084c5bd89c8b39a579fe1504c98fc9cb
#
_cell.length_a   1.000
_cell.length_b   1.000
_cell.length_c   1.000
_cell.angle_alpha   90.00
_cell.angle_beta   90.00
_cell.angle_gamma   90.00
#
_symmetry.space_group_name_H-M   'P 1'
#
loop_
_entity.id
_entity.type
_entity.pdbx_description
1 polymer ?
#
loop_
_entity_poly.entity_id
_entity_poly.type
_entity_poly.pdbx_seq_one_letter_code
_entity_poly.pdbx_strand_id
1 'polypeptide(L)'
;MWNQLQVHMRLKGYIPNTSVVLLDIDEKEKEKVLSRHSEKLALVFGLITTPPGETIRIFKNLRICEDSHTSFKLITDIVDREIVVRDRNRFHCFKDGSCSCRDYW
;
A
#
# COMPACT_ATOMS: atom_id res chain seq x y z
N MET A 1 13.59 2.17 -3.40
CA MET A 1 12.32 2.65 -3.97
C MET A 1 11.28 2.98 -2.90
N TRP A 2 11.05 2.09 -1.93
CA TRP A 2 10.05 2.35 -0.89
C TRP A 2 10.30 3.65 -0.11
N ASN A 3 11.56 3.94 0.25
CA ASN A 3 11.90 5.16 0.97
C ASN A 3 11.54 6.43 0.19
N GLN A 4 11.74 6.41 -1.13
CA GLN A 4 11.36 7.53 -1.99
C GLN A 4 9.85 7.71 -2.05
N LEU A 5 9.10 6.61 -2.15
CA LEU A 5 7.65 6.63 -2.12
C LEU A 5 7.13 7.15 -0.78
N GLN A 6 7.74 6.76 0.33
CA GLN A 6 7.36 7.25 1.65
C GLN A 6 7.51 8.76 1.77
N VAL A 7 8.61 9.31 1.25
CA VAL A 7 8.81 10.77 1.27
C VAL A 7 7.67 11.47 0.52
N HIS A 8 7.36 11.02 -0.69
CA HIS A 8 6.28 11.60 -1.47
C HIS A 8 4.91 11.44 -0.80
N MET A 9 4.64 10.29 -0.19
CA MET A 9 3.39 10.06 0.54
C MET A 9 3.24 11.00 1.74
N ARG A 10 4.33 11.21 2.50
CA ARG A 10 4.31 12.12 3.64
C ARG A 10 4.05 13.57 3.22
N LEU A 11 4.57 13.98 2.07
CA LEU A 11 4.27 15.30 1.51
C LEU A 11 2.79 15.44 1.14
N LYS A 12 2.10 14.35 0.86
CA LYS A 12 0.66 14.31 0.60
C LYS A 12 -0.17 14.03 1.85
N GLY A 13 0.44 14.05 3.02
CA GLY A 13 -0.26 13.90 4.29
C GLY A 13 -0.32 12.49 4.86
N TYR A 14 0.38 11.53 4.27
CA TYR A 14 0.41 10.16 4.79
C TYR A 14 1.09 10.10 6.15
N ILE A 15 0.42 9.45 7.09
CA ILE A 15 0.97 9.10 8.41
C ILE A 15 0.77 7.60 8.59
N PRO A 16 1.84 6.80 8.83
CA PRO A 16 1.68 5.38 9.04
C PRO A 16 0.68 5.07 10.15
N ASN A 17 -0.27 4.18 9.87
CA ASN A 17 -1.27 3.77 10.86
C ASN A 17 -0.69 2.66 11.73
N THR A 18 0.07 3.05 12.76
CA THR A 18 0.74 2.11 13.66
C THR A 18 -0.23 1.38 14.58
N SER A 19 -1.48 1.82 14.68
CA SER A 19 -2.49 1.15 15.50
C SER A 19 -2.79 -0.28 15.05
N VAL A 20 -2.48 -0.63 13.80
CA VAL A 20 -2.64 -2.00 13.29
C VAL A 20 -1.53 -2.94 13.73
N VAL A 21 -0.45 -2.42 14.32
CA VAL A 21 0.67 -3.22 14.84
C VAL A 21 0.41 -3.52 16.31
N LEU A 22 0.20 -4.79 16.64
CA LEU A 22 -0.17 -5.22 17.98
C LEU A 22 1.02 -5.59 18.87
N LEU A 23 2.24 -5.28 18.43
CA LEU A 23 3.46 -5.55 19.18
C LEU A 23 3.76 -4.41 20.18
N ASP A 24 4.30 -4.77 21.33
CA ASP A 24 4.72 -3.79 22.36
C ASP A 24 6.13 -3.27 22.03
N ILE A 25 6.20 -2.40 21.03
CA ILE A 25 7.44 -1.78 20.56
C ILE A 25 7.18 -0.28 20.34
N ASP A 26 8.25 0.51 20.17
CA ASP A 26 8.08 1.95 19.96
C ASP A 26 7.53 2.29 18.57
N GLU A 27 7.12 3.55 18.38
CA GLU A 27 6.49 4.00 17.13
C GLU A 27 7.41 3.84 15.91
N LYS A 28 8.71 4.09 16.04
CA LYS A 28 9.65 3.91 14.93
C LYS A 28 9.76 2.46 14.52
N GLU A 29 9.76 1.55 15.46
CA GLU A 29 9.80 0.12 15.19
C GLU A 29 8.48 -0.34 14.54
N LYS A 30 7.34 0.19 15.00
CA LYS A 30 6.04 -0.10 14.38
C LYS A 30 6.01 0.36 12.92
N GLU A 31 6.54 1.55 12.61
CA GLU A 31 6.63 2.03 11.23
C GLU A 31 7.49 1.11 10.37
N LYS A 32 8.60 0.59 10.90
CA LYS A 32 9.42 -0.38 10.18
C LYS A 32 8.68 -1.69 9.90
N VAL A 33 7.90 -2.18 10.87
CA VAL A 33 7.07 -3.37 10.68
C VAL A 33 6.06 -3.15 9.54
N LEU A 34 5.37 -2.00 9.53
CA LEU A 34 4.41 -1.66 8.47
C LEU A 34 5.08 -1.60 7.10
N SER A 35 6.27 -1.03 7.00
CA SER A 35 6.96 -0.91 5.71
C SER A 35 7.45 -2.26 5.16
N ARG A 36 7.46 -3.30 5.99
CA ARG A 36 7.86 -4.67 5.62
C ARG A 36 6.68 -5.61 5.38
N HIS A 37 5.44 -5.11 5.38
CA HIS A 37 4.30 -5.95 5.05
C HIS A 37 4.45 -6.53 3.63
N SER A 38 4.05 -7.78 3.46
CA SER A 38 4.25 -8.51 2.21
C SER A 38 3.63 -7.84 1.01
N GLU A 39 2.45 -7.22 1.16
CA GLU A 39 1.79 -6.50 0.08
C GLU A 39 2.58 -5.28 -0.38
N LYS A 40 3.27 -4.58 0.52
CA LYS A 40 4.12 -3.45 0.18
C LYS A 40 5.38 -3.90 -0.56
N LEU A 41 5.98 -5.02 -0.13
CA LEU A 41 7.13 -5.60 -0.82
C LEU A 41 6.74 -6.08 -2.22
N ALA A 42 5.59 -6.70 -2.36
CA ALA A 42 5.07 -7.13 -3.67
C ALA A 42 4.83 -5.94 -4.60
N LEU A 43 4.32 -4.82 -4.07
CA LEU A 43 4.11 -3.60 -4.85
C LEU A 43 5.43 -3.05 -5.37
N VAL A 44 6.45 -2.93 -4.50
CA VAL A 44 7.77 -2.44 -4.92
C VAL A 44 8.36 -3.34 -6.00
N PHE A 45 8.27 -4.66 -5.82
CA PHE A 45 8.72 -5.62 -6.83
C PHE A 45 8.00 -5.39 -8.16
N GLY A 46 6.68 -5.24 -8.13
CA GLY A 46 5.89 -4.96 -9.32
C GLY A 46 6.29 -3.67 -10.03
N LEU A 47 6.53 -2.61 -9.27
CA LEU A 47 6.96 -1.32 -9.83
C LEU A 47 8.32 -1.41 -10.53
N ILE A 48 9.23 -2.25 -10.02
CA ILE A 48 10.56 -2.43 -10.60
C ILE A 48 10.52 -3.33 -11.84
N THR A 49 9.71 -4.38 -11.82
CA THR A 49 9.78 -5.47 -12.82
C THR A 49 8.80 -5.33 -13.97
N THR A 50 7.81 -4.43 -13.88
CA THR A 50 6.81 -4.26 -14.94
C THR A 50 7.04 -2.96 -15.73
N PRO A 51 6.69 -2.93 -17.04
CA PRO A 51 6.80 -1.72 -17.82
C PRO A 51 5.94 -0.57 -17.28
N PRO A 52 6.33 0.69 -17.52
CA PRO A 52 5.52 1.84 -17.14
C PRO A 52 4.10 1.76 -17.71
N GLY A 53 3.10 2.10 -16.89
CA GLY A 53 1.70 2.09 -17.28
C GLY A 53 1.01 0.75 -17.16
N GLU A 54 1.73 -0.34 -16.92
CA GLU A 54 1.12 -1.66 -16.74
C GLU A 54 0.47 -1.78 -15.37
N THR A 55 -0.71 -2.42 -15.33
CA THR A 55 -1.41 -2.69 -14.07
C THR A 55 -0.62 -3.68 -13.22
N ILE A 56 -0.47 -3.35 -11.93
CA ILE A 56 0.20 -4.22 -10.97
C ILE A 56 -0.88 -5.03 -10.24
N ARG A 57 -0.73 -6.36 -10.23
CA ARG A 57 -1.68 -7.28 -9.58
C ARG A 57 -1.02 -7.99 -8.42
N ILE A 58 -1.70 -7.96 -7.27
CA ILE A 58 -1.21 -8.56 -6.03
C ILE A 58 -2.29 -9.47 -5.47
N PHE A 59 -1.89 -10.67 -5.05
CA PHE A 59 -2.79 -11.63 -4.40
C PHE A 59 -2.36 -11.80 -2.94
N LYS A 60 -3.33 -11.80 -2.05
CA LYS A 60 -3.09 -11.94 -0.62
C LYS A 60 -4.14 -12.87 0.01
N ASN A 61 -3.72 -13.75 0.91
CA ASN A 61 -4.62 -14.70 1.58
C ASN A 61 -5.42 -14.07 2.73
N LEU A 62 -4.94 -12.95 3.26
CA LEU A 62 -5.56 -12.25 4.37
C LEU A 62 -6.11 -10.91 3.88
N ARG A 63 -6.99 -10.31 4.69
CA ARG A 63 -7.51 -8.98 4.40
C ARG A 63 -6.37 -7.95 4.38
N ILE A 64 -6.39 -7.04 3.42
CA ILE A 64 -5.43 -5.93 3.38
C ILE A 64 -5.64 -5.04 4.61
N CYS A 65 -4.55 -4.61 5.26
CA CYS A 65 -4.66 -3.75 6.43
C CYS A 65 -4.95 -2.30 6.04
N GLU A 66 -5.47 -1.52 7.00
CA GLU A 66 -5.83 -0.12 6.76
C GLU A 66 -4.64 0.71 6.29
N ASP A 67 -3.46 0.50 6.88
CA ASP A 67 -2.27 1.24 6.49
C ASP A 67 -1.86 0.96 5.04
N SER A 68 -1.87 -0.30 4.62
CA SER A 68 -1.56 -0.68 3.24
C SER A 68 -2.62 -0.14 2.29
N HIS A 69 -3.89 -0.17 2.66
CA HIS A 69 -4.97 0.37 1.86
C HIS A 69 -4.77 1.87 1.60
N THR A 70 -4.49 2.63 2.65
CA THR A 70 -4.22 4.07 2.55
C THR A 70 -2.97 4.34 1.72
N SER A 71 -1.89 3.60 1.97
CA SER A 71 -0.63 3.74 1.24
C SER A 71 -0.82 3.50 -0.26
N PHE A 72 -1.56 2.46 -0.63
CA PHE A 72 -1.77 2.11 -2.03
C PHE A 72 -2.59 3.17 -2.77
N LYS A 73 -3.59 3.76 -2.11
CA LYS A 73 -4.33 4.88 -2.67
C LYS A 73 -3.39 6.05 -3.00
N LEU A 74 -2.54 6.43 -2.05
CA LEU A 74 -1.60 7.54 -2.24
C LEU A 74 -0.55 7.22 -3.30
N ILE A 75 -0.08 5.98 -3.35
CA ILE A 75 0.91 5.57 -4.36
C ILE A 75 0.33 5.71 -5.77
N THR A 76 -0.93 5.35 -5.99
CA THR A 76 -1.55 5.52 -7.31
C THR A 76 -1.74 6.98 -7.71
N ASP A 77 -1.74 7.89 -6.74
CA ASP A 77 -1.76 9.32 -7.01
C ASP A 77 -0.35 9.87 -7.34
N ILE A 78 0.69 9.19 -6.90
CA ILE A 78 2.09 9.55 -7.15
C ILE A 78 2.60 8.94 -8.46
N VAL A 79 2.35 7.66 -8.66
CA VAL A 79 2.73 6.93 -9.86
C VAL A 79 1.47 6.69 -10.70
N ASP A 80 1.56 6.92 -12.01
CA ASP A 80 0.43 6.77 -12.92
C ASP A 80 0.22 5.30 -13.26
N ARG A 81 -0.23 4.51 -12.28
CA ARG A 81 -0.44 3.07 -12.44
C ARG A 81 -1.64 2.62 -11.63
N GLU A 82 -2.40 1.69 -12.20
CA GLU A 82 -3.44 0.99 -11.47
C GLU A 82 -2.83 -0.16 -10.68
N ILE A 83 -3.29 -0.34 -9.44
CA ILE A 83 -2.90 -1.45 -8.57
C ILE A 83 -4.15 -2.24 -8.23
N VAL A 84 -4.16 -3.53 -8.52
CA VAL A 84 -5.26 -4.42 -8.17
C VAL A 84 -4.78 -5.38 -7.10
N VAL A 85 -5.43 -5.36 -5.93
CA VAL A 85 -5.15 -6.29 -4.84
C VAL A 85 -6.37 -7.18 -4.66
N ARG A 86 -6.20 -8.48 -4.82
CA ARG A 86 -7.22 -9.44 -4.42
C ARG A 86 -6.86 -10.00 -3.06
N ASP A 87 -7.65 -9.65 -2.06
CA ASP A 87 -7.48 -10.21 -0.72
C ASP A 87 -8.55 -11.30 -0.46
N ARG A 88 -8.62 -11.77 0.79
CA ARG A 88 -9.56 -12.82 1.17
C ARG A 88 -11.01 -12.44 0.96
N ASN A 89 -11.34 -11.16 1.07
CA ASN A 89 -12.73 -10.68 1.08
C ASN A 89 -13.19 -10.14 -0.27
N ARG A 90 -12.32 -9.46 -1.02
CA ARG A 90 -12.71 -8.79 -2.27
C ARG A 90 -11.52 -8.35 -3.10
N PHE A 91 -11.81 -7.78 -4.27
CA PHE A 91 -10.84 -7.03 -5.06
C PHE A 91 -10.82 -5.58 -4.62
N HIS A 92 -9.61 -5.01 -4.55
CA HIS A 92 -9.39 -3.59 -4.40
C HIS A 92 -8.68 -3.08 -5.65
N CYS A 93 -9.33 -2.18 -6.38
CA CYS A 93 -8.71 -1.54 -7.54
C CYS A 93 -8.33 -0.12 -7.16
N PHE A 94 -7.04 0.13 -7.02
CA PHE A 94 -6.50 1.45 -6.67
C PHE A 94 -6.10 2.19 -7.93
N LYS A 95 -6.61 3.39 -8.10
CA LYS A 95 -6.29 4.25 -9.25
C LYS A 95 -6.56 5.69 -8.90
N ASP A 96 -5.66 6.59 -9.33
CA ASP A 96 -5.83 8.04 -9.18
C ASP A 96 -6.17 8.47 -7.75
N GLY A 97 -5.54 7.84 -6.76
CA GLY A 97 -5.71 8.17 -5.35
C GLY A 97 -6.98 7.63 -4.70
N SER A 98 -7.73 6.75 -5.38
CA SER A 98 -8.94 6.17 -4.84
C SER A 98 -8.96 4.64 -4.96
N CYS A 99 -9.89 3.99 -4.26
CA CYS A 99 -10.10 2.56 -4.33
C CYS A 99 -11.56 2.23 -4.68
N SER A 100 -11.76 1.18 -5.47
CA SER A 100 -13.09 0.73 -5.87
C SER A 100 -14.00 0.33 -4.71
N CYS A 101 -13.43 -0.03 -3.56
CA CYS A 101 -14.21 -0.38 -2.37
C CYS A 101 -14.83 0.83 -1.68
N ARG A 102 -14.46 2.05 -2.06
CA ARG A 102 -14.89 3.30 -1.44
C ARG A 102 -14.63 3.34 0.05
N ASP A 103 -13.52 2.72 0.48
CA ASP A 103 -13.09 2.59 1.87
C ASP A 103 -14.05 1.73 2.75
N TYR A 104 -14.88 0.93 2.12
CA TYR A 104 -15.72 -0.07 2.80
C TYR A 104 -15.21 -1.47 2.48
N TRP A 105 -14.59 -2.13 3.46
CA TRP A 105 -14.14 -3.52 3.28
C TRP A 105 -14.05 -4.36 4.56
#